data_fa8010c769a8103481c8c991466be572
#
_entry.id   fa8010c769a8103481c8c991466be572
#
_cell.length_a   1.000
_cell.length_b   1.000
_cell.length_c   1.000
_cell.angle_alpha   90.00
_cell.angle_beta   90.00
_cell.angle_gamma   90.00
#
_symmetry.space_group_name_H-M   'P 1'
#
loop_
_entity.id
_entity.type
_entity.pdbx_description
1 polymer ?
#
loop_
_entity_poly.entity_id
_entity_poly.type
_entity_poly.pdbx_seq_one_letter_code
_entity_poly.pdbx_strand_id
1 'polypeptide(L)'
;MLVAVAAGSALALFLPTITKGAAGGVEPTEAVLLINREKAVLSDVCEPAEYAQGHAMGSKNIPLGQLESQLPLLVKNKGLPVILVCQVGGRAIRAAAQAKKLGYDRAQALSGGLKAWREASLPVEKA
;
A
#
# COMPACT_ATOMS: atom_id res chain seq x y z
N MET A 1 1.57 9.01 35.38
CA MET A 1 1.86 8.62 34.84
C MET A 1 1.93 8.37 34.04
N LEU A 2 1.94 8.60 34.06
CA LEU A 2 2.31 8.25 33.34
C LEU A 2 2.41 8.01 32.52
N VAL A 3 2.39 8.32 32.70
CA VAL A 3 2.79 7.93 31.88
C VAL A 3 2.80 7.67 31.06
N ALA A 4 2.79 7.91 31.46
CA ALA A 4 3.17 7.52 30.69
C ALA A 4 3.11 7.34 29.86
N VAL A 5 3.15 7.69 30.24
CA VAL A 5 3.49 7.33 29.50
C VAL A 5 3.56 7.16 28.67
N ALA A 6 3.55 7.42 29.17
CA ALA A 6 4.01 7.05 28.48
C ALA A 6 4.03 6.84 27.64
N ALA A 7 4.09 7.05 28.09
CA ALA A 7 4.48 6.57 27.38
C ALA A 7 4.27 6.43 26.46
N GLY A 8 4.27 6.73 26.78
CA GLY A 8 4.50 6.32 26.11
C GLY A 8 4.23 6.33 25.15
N SER A 9 4.35 6.59 25.45
CA SER A 9 4.59 6.32 24.72
C SER A 9 4.56 6.21 23.84
N ALA A 10 4.57 6.38 24.16
CA ALA A 10 5.01 6.00 23.42
C ALA A 10 4.97 5.83 22.63
N LEU A 11 5.01 6.12 22.86
CA LEU A 11 5.41 5.73 22.16
C LEU A 11 5.31 5.56 21.26
N ALA A 12 5.21 5.91 21.53
CA ALA A 12 5.54 5.53 20.73
C ALA A 12 5.62 5.53 19.96
N LEU A 13 5.83 5.81 20.13
CA LEU A 13 6.30 5.52 19.48
C LEU A 13 6.50 5.26 18.80
N PHE A 14 6.55 5.36 18.83
CA PHE A 14 7.07 4.86 18.14
C PHE A 14 6.91 4.55 17.42
N LEU A 15 6.87 4.87 17.51
CA LEU A 15 7.02 4.46 16.73
C LEU A 15 6.99 4.34 15.87
N PRO A 16 6.94 4.45 15.94
CA PRO A 16 7.10 4.11 14.99
C PRO A 16 7.15 4.13 14.20
N THR A 17 7.35 4.13 14.18
CA THR A 17 7.72 3.90 13.33
C THR A 17 7.89 3.57 12.65
N ILE A 18 7.88 3.63 13.04
CA ILE A 18 8.10 3.15 12.34
C ILE A 18 8.19 2.57 11.66
N THR A 19 8.09 2.05 12.37
CA THR A 19 8.17 1.46 11.52
C THR A 19 7.71 1.38 10.27
N LYS A 20 7.57 2.05 9.86
CA LYS A 20 7.25 2.20 8.48
C LYS A 20 8.37 1.70 7.63
N GLY A 21 8.07 1.15 6.48
CA GLY A 21 9.11 0.80 5.55
C GLY A 21 9.83 2.03 5.04
N ALA A 22 10.94 1.83 4.35
CA ALA A 22 11.68 2.90 3.72
C ALA A 22 10.73 3.71 2.82
N ALA A 23 10.93 5.02 2.75
CA ALA A 23 10.12 5.92 1.95
C ALA A 23 8.66 6.01 2.40
N GLY A 24 8.39 5.65 3.65
CA GLY A 24 7.05 5.83 4.21
C GLY A 24 6.01 4.84 3.74
N GLY A 25 6.42 3.70 3.18
CA GLY A 25 5.49 2.67 2.76
C GLY A 25 4.97 1.85 3.92
N VAL A 26 4.04 0.94 3.61
CA VAL A 26 3.52 0.01 4.61
C VAL A 26 4.10 -1.36 4.38
N GLU A 27 4.33 -2.08 5.46
CA GLU A 27 4.80 -3.47 5.38
C GLU A 27 3.65 -4.38 4.97
N PRO A 28 3.94 -5.53 4.35
CA PRO A 28 2.87 -6.44 3.91
C PRO A 28 1.89 -6.84 5.00
N THR A 29 2.37 -7.13 6.21
CA THR A 29 1.49 -7.53 7.29
C THR A 29 0.59 -6.38 7.75
N GLU A 30 1.11 -5.16 7.73
CA GLU A 30 0.30 -3.99 8.04
C GLU A 30 -0.73 -3.74 6.95
N ALA A 31 -0.36 -3.97 5.69
CA ALA A 31 -1.29 -3.84 4.59
C ALA A 31 -2.48 -4.77 4.76
N VAL A 32 -2.25 -6.01 5.19
CA VAL A 32 -3.33 -6.95 5.43
C VAL A 32 -4.28 -6.43 6.52
N LEU A 33 -3.72 -5.85 7.58
CA LEU A 33 -4.56 -5.27 8.63
C LEU A 33 -5.42 -4.13 8.10
N LEU A 34 -4.87 -3.28 7.26
CA LEU A 34 -5.63 -2.18 6.67
C LEU A 34 -6.74 -2.70 5.76
N ILE A 35 -6.46 -3.74 4.98
CA ILE A 35 -7.47 -4.36 4.13
C ILE A 35 -8.61 -4.90 4.98
N ASN A 36 -8.29 -5.61 6.04
CA ASN A 36 -9.29 -6.27 6.86
C ASN A 36 -10.07 -5.31 7.75
N ARG A 37 -9.42 -4.28 8.26
CA ARG A 37 -10.04 -3.37 9.23
C ARG A 37 -10.63 -2.12 8.59
N GLU A 38 -10.02 -1.63 7.51
CA GLU A 38 -10.40 -0.35 6.95
C GLU A 38 -10.75 -0.43 5.47
N LYS A 39 -10.86 -1.63 4.92
CA LYS A 39 -11.23 -1.85 3.53
C LYS A 39 -10.25 -1.23 2.55
N ALA A 40 -8.96 -1.25 2.89
CA ALA A 40 -7.93 -0.72 2.01
C ALA A 40 -7.97 -1.42 0.65
N VAL A 41 -7.67 -0.66 -0.40
CA VAL A 41 -7.66 -1.17 -1.77
C VAL A 41 -6.22 -1.37 -2.21
N LEU A 42 -5.91 -2.57 -2.71
CA LEU A 42 -4.61 -2.83 -3.33
C LEU A 42 -4.69 -2.49 -4.81
N SER A 43 -3.84 -1.56 -5.25
CA SER A 43 -3.76 -1.16 -6.66
C SER A 43 -2.39 -1.53 -7.19
N ASP A 44 -2.35 -2.51 -8.08
CA ASP A 44 -1.10 -2.95 -8.71
C ASP A 44 -0.81 -2.05 -9.91
N VAL A 45 0.33 -1.36 -9.88
CA VAL A 45 0.66 -0.37 -10.90
C VAL A 45 1.65 -0.90 -11.95
N CYS A 46 1.84 -2.20 -11.98
CA CYS A 46 2.64 -2.85 -13.01
C CYS A 46 1.88 -2.88 -14.33
N GLU A 47 2.60 -3.22 -15.40
CA GLU A 47 1.95 -3.41 -16.68
C GLU A 47 1.06 -4.66 -16.66
N PRO A 48 0.04 -4.72 -17.52
CA PRO A 48 -0.88 -5.86 -17.49
C PRO A 48 -0.20 -7.21 -17.64
N ALA A 49 0.86 -7.31 -18.44
CA ALA A 49 1.57 -8.58 -18.61
C ALA A 49 2.25 -9.01 -17.32
N GLU A 50 2.81 -8.07 -16.56
CA GLU A 50 3.41 -8.38 -15.25
C GLU A 50 2.34 -8.82 -14.27
N TYR A 51 1.24 -8.11 -14.25
CA TYR A 51 0.12 -8.41 -13.35
C TYR A 51 -0.41 -9.82 -13.61
N ALA A 52 -0.53 -10.20 -14.89
CA ALA A 52 -1.05 -11.51 -15.26
C ALA A 52 -0.15 -12.65 -14.77
N GLN A 53 1.15 -12.41 -14.68
CA GLN A 53 2.10 -13.44 -14.26
C GLN A 53 2.07 -13.67 -12.75
N GLY A 54 1.54 -12.73 -11.99
CA GLY A 54 1.43 -12.88 -10.55
C GLY A 54 1.18 -11.55 -9.88
N HIS A 55 0.19 -11.52 -9.01
CA HIS A 55 -0.15 -10.30 -8.28
C HIS A 55 -0.74 -10.67 -6.92
N ALA A 56 -0.68 -9.74 -5.99
CA ALA A 56 -1.27 -9.96 -4.67
C ALA A 56 -2.76 -10.23 -4.81
N MET A 57 -3.24 -11.24 -4.09
CA MET A 57 -4.65 -11.61 -4.17
C MET A 57 -5.53 -10.41 -3.83
N GLY A 58 -6.53 -10.17 -4.67
CA GLY A 58 -7.47 -9.06 -4.46
C GLY A 58 -7.01 -7.72 -5.01
N SER A 59 -5.77 -7.62 -5.52
CA SER A 59 -5.31 -6.36 -6.10
C SER A 59 -5.96 -6.10 -7.45
N LYS A 60 -6.10 -4.81 -7.77
CA LYS A 60 -6.64 -4.37 -9.06
C LYS A 60 -5.51 -3.79 -9.88
N ASN A 61 -5.46 -4.12 -11.16
CA ASN A 61 -4.39 -3.63 -12.01
C ASN A 61 -4.73 -2.24 -12.57
N ILE A 62 -3.94 -1.26 -12.18
CA ILE A 62 -4.01 0.09 -12.75
C ILE A 62 -2.59 0.48 -13.10
N PRO A 63 -2.14 0.27 -14.35
CA PRO A 63 -0.77 0.64 -14.72
C PRO A 63 -0.46 2.08 -14.36
N LEU A 64 0.78 2.33 -13.97
CA LEU A 64 1.19 3.65 -13.47
C LEU A 64 0.79 4.78 -14.41
N GLY A 65 0.93 4.59 -15.71
CA GLY A 65 0.57 5.60 -16.68
C GLY A 65 -0.92 5.89 -16.81
N GLN A 66 -1.75 5.05 -16.20
CA GLN A 66 -3.21 5.21 -16.25
C GLN A 66 -3.82 5.54 -14.90
N LEU A 67 -2.97 5.74 -13.90
CA LEU A 67 -3.44 5.92 -12.53
C LEU A 67 -4.38 7.12 -12.40
N GLU A 68 -4.01 8.23 -13.01
CA GLU A 68 -4.77 9.47 -12.89
C GLU A 68 -6.20 9.33 -13.40
N SER A 69 -6.38 8.61 -14.52
CA SER A 69 -7.69 8.46 -15.12
C SER A 69 -8.48 7.29 -14.52
N GLN A 70 -7.80 6.24 -14.10
CA GLN A 70 -8.46 5.00 -13.67
C GLN A 70 -8.75 4.92 -12.18
N LEU A 71 -7.86 5.47 -11.36
CA LEU A 71 -8.03 5.35 -9.91
C LEU A 71 -9.35 5.94 -9.40
N PRO A 72 -9.75 7.15 -9.86
CA PRO A 72 -11.02 7.70 -9.39
C PRO A 72 -12.24 6.88 -9.81
N LEU A 73 -12.13 6.12 -10.90
CA LEU A 73 -13.22 5.26 -11.33
C LEU A 73 -13.31 4.01 -10.45
N LEU A 74 -12.17 3.51 -10.01
CA LEU A 74 -12.11 2.29 -9.23
C LEU A 74 -12.36 2.55 -7.75
N VAL A 75 -11.79 3.61 -7.20
CA VAL A 75 -11.87 3.93 -5.78
C VAL A 75 -12.54 5.28 -5.64
N LYS A 76 -13.85 5.28 -5.50
CA LYS A 76 -14.62 6.53 -5.45
C LYS A 76 -14.55 7.19 -4.08
N ASN A 77 -14.37 6.41 -3.02
CA ASN A 77 -14.24 6.96 -1.68
C ASN A 77 -12.78 7.28 -1.40
N LYS A 78 -12.42 8.56 -1.50
CA LYS A 78 -11.04 9.00 -1.32
C LYS A 78 -10.56 8.93 0.13
N GLY A 79 -11.45 8.62 1.06
CA GLY A 79 -11.07 8.41 2.45
C GLY A 79 -10.51 7.03 2.74
N LEU A 80 -10.66 6.08 1.79
CA LEU A 80 -10.12 4.74 1.98
C LEU A 80 -8.61 4.73 1.80
N PRO A 81 -7.90 3.86 2.56
CA PRO A 81 -6.48 3.65 2.29
C PRO A 81 -6.31 3.00 0.91
N VAL A 82 -5.36 3.52 0.14
CA VAL A 82 -5.01 2.93 -1.15
C VAL A 82 -3.55 2.49 -1.06
N ILE A 83 -3.30 1.21 -1.28
CA ILE A 83 -1.96 0.65 -1.18
C ILE A 83 -1.48 0.32 -2.59
N LEU A 84 -0.46 1.04 -3.05
CA LEU A 84 0.06 0.89 -4.40
C LEU A 84 1.14 -0.19 -4.39
N VAL A 85 1.07 -1.11 -5.34
CA VAL A 85 1.94 -2.29 -5.39
C VAL A 85 2.65 -2.34 -6.73
N CYS A 86 3.96 -2.61 -6.69
CA CYS A 86 4.71 -2.95 -7.90
C CYS A 86 5.64 -4.11 -7.57
N GLN A 87 6.58 -4.44 -8.46
CA GLN A 87 7.42 -5.62 -8.21
C GLN A 87 8.32 -5.44 -7.00
N VAL A 88 9.02 -4.30 -6.89
CA VAL A 88 9.97 -4.08 -5.80
C VAL A 88 9.78 -2.77 -5.06
N GLY A 89 8.83 -1.93 -5.46
CA GLY A 89 8.49 -0.73 -4.69
C GLY A 89 8.69 0.61 -5.38
N GLY A 90 9.57 0.70 -6.38
CA GLY A 90 9.91 1.98 -6.99
C GLY A 90 8.74 2.68 -7.69
N ARG A 91 8.04 1.96 -8.54
CA ARG A 91 6.89 2.53 -9.24
C ARG A 91 5.75 2.86 -8.28
N ALA A 92 5.59 2.03 -7.24
CA ALA A 92 4.53 2.25 -6.26
C ALA A 92 4.74 3.54 -5.47
N ILE A 93 5.99 3.89 -5.18
CA ILE A 93 6.29 5.14 -4.48
C ILE A 93 5.81 6.33 -5.32
N ARG A 94 6.11 6.32 -6.62
CA ARG A 94 5.65 7.38 -7.51
C ARG A 94 4.13 7.40 -7.61
N ALA A 95 3.52 6.20 -7.68
CA ALA A 95 2.07 6.08 -7.75
C ALA A 95 1.40 6.62 -6.51
N ALA A 96 1.97 6.35 -5.33
CA ALA A 96 1.42 6.88 -4.08
C ALA A 96 1.45 8.41 -4.07
N ALA A 97 2.52 9.00 -4.57
CA ALA A 97 2.61 10.46 -4.66
C ALA A 97 1.55 11.01 -5.61
N GLN A 98 1.34 10.36 -6.76
CA GLN A 98 0.30 10.78 -7.68
C GLN A 98 -1.09 10.64 -7.08
N ALA A 99 -1.34 9.54 -6.38
CA ALA A 99 -2.64 9.31 -5.76
C ALA A 99 -2.94 10.38 -4.70
N LYS A 100 -1.94 10.78 -3.94
CA LYS A 100 -2.14 11.86 -2.96
C LYS A 100 -2.53 13.16 -3.64
N LYS A 101 -1.93 13.46 -4.78
CA LYS A 101 -2.30 14.66 -5.53
C LYS A 101 -3.73 14.60 -6.04
N LEU A 102 -4.25 13.40 -6.26
CA LEU A 102 -5.63 13.20 -6.68
C LEU A 102 -6.62 13.27 -5.52
N GLY A 103 -6.13 13.43 -4.30
CA GLY A 103 -6.98 13.56 -3.12
C GLY A 103 -7.04 12.33 -2.23
N TYR A 104 -6.27 11.29 -2.55
CA TYR A 104 -6.23 10.08 -1.72
C TYR A 104 -5.17 10.25 -0.64
N ASP A 105 -5.54 10.91 0.45
CA ASP A 105 -4.57 11.27 1.49
C ASP A 105 -3.96 10.07 2.19
N ARG A 106 -4.60 8.92 2.12
CA ARG A 106 -4.11 7.71 2.76
C ARG A 106 -3.48 6.74 1.76
N ALA A 107 -2.99 7.25 0.63
CA ALA A 107 -2.28 6.44 -0.34
C ALA A 107 -0.86 6.17 0.16
N GLN A 108 -0.44 4.91 0.09
CA GLN A 108 0.90 4.49 0.51
C GLN A 108 1.39 3.38 -0.42
N ALA A 109 2.71 3.28 -0.55
CA ALA A 109 3.31 2.20 -1.32
C ALA A 109 3.49 0.98 -0.42
N LEU A 110 3.36 -0.21 -1.01
CA LEU A 110 3.71 -1.44 -0.31
C LEU A 110 5.23 -1.57 -0.29
N SER A 111 5.82 -1.53 0.91
CA SER A 111 7.26 -1.64 1.06
C SER A 111 7.76 -2.95 0.48
N GLY A 112 8.77 -2.86 -0.39
CA GLY A 112 9.35 -4.04 -1.03
C GLY A 112 8.47 -4.68 -2.10
N GLY A 113 7.29 -4.15 -2.34
CA GLY A 113 6.41 -4.57 -3.40
C GLY A 113 5.97 -6.01 -3.33
N LEU A 114 5.66 -6.59 -4.48
CA LEU A 114 5.20 -7.97 -4.56
C LEU A 114 6.24 -8.96 -4.02
N LYS A 115 7.53 -8.64 -4.18
CA LYS A 115 8.58 -9.49 -3.63
C LYS A 115 8.43 -9.65 -2.12
N ALA A 116 8.24 -8.54 -1.40
CA ALA A 116 8.06 -8.57 0.06
C ALA A 116 6.75 -9.27 0.44
N TRP A 117 5.71 -9.09 -0.36
CA TRP A 117 4.42 -9.76 -0.16
C TRP A 117 4.61 -11.28 -0.18
N ARG A 118 5.36 -11.76 -1.19
CA ARG A 118 5.64 -13.20 -1.31
C ARG A 118 6.52 -13.70 -0.15
N GLU A 119 7.49 -12.91 0.24
CA GLU A 119 8.39 -13.28 1.35
C GLU A 119 7.64 -13.38 2.67
N ALA A 120 6.55 -12.63 2.80
CA ALA A 120 5.68 -12.71 3.96
C ALA A 120 4.67 -13.87 3.86
N SER A 121 4.79 -14.69 2.83
CA SER A 121 3.93 -15.87 2.59
C SER A 121 2.46 -15.48 2.39
N LEU A 122 2.22 -14.31 1.84
CA LEU A 122 0.86 -13.85 1.57
C LEU A 122 0.41 -14.31 0.18
N PRO A 123 -0.91 -14.48 -0.02
CA PRO A 123 -1.40 -15.13 -1.24
C PRO A 123 -1.20 -14.29 -2.50
N VAL A 124 -0.81 -14.98 -3.57
CA VAL A 124 -0.58 -14.41 -4.89
C VAL A 124 -1.40 -15.23 -5.88
N GLU A 125 -1.98 -14.55 -6.87
CA GLU A 125 -2.75 -15.24 -7.90
C GLU A 125 -2.28 -14.80 -9.27
N LYS A 126 -2.64 -15.58 -10.28
CA LYS A 126 -2.35 -15.26 -11.68
C LYS A 126 -3.63 -14.95 -12.41
N ALA A 127 -3.55 -14.09 -13.38
CA ALA A 127 -4.70 -13.76 -14.19
C ALA A 127 -4.77 -14.60 -15.45
#